data_259fe661aaabaca32cc694a4cf152681
#
_entry.id   259fe661aaabaca32cc694a4cf152681
#
_cell.length_a   1.000
_cell.length_b   1.000
_cell.length_c   1.000
_cell.angle_alpha   90.00
_cell.angle_beta   90.00
_cell.angle_gamma   90.00
#
_symmetry.space_group_name_H-M   'P 1'
#
loop_
_entity.id
_entity.type
_entity.pdbx_description
1 polymer ?
#
loop_
_entity_poly.entity_id
_entity_poly.type
_entity_poly.pdbx_seq_one_letter_code
_entity_poly.pdbx_strand_id
1 'polypeptide(L)'
;MAAPPSLKAISSLLLLLGFLSAMVALLYQYSLTRSPKPRLWTADELALYNGTEESLPILLSILGSVFDVTKGKSHYGPGGGYHQFSGRDASRAFISGNFTGDGLTDSLQGLSSEQVNSVINWRKFYTERYIYVGKLVGRYYDQEGNPTKYLKGVETKAKRGAQLLEKQKNEESKIPNCNSRWSQSEGGKVWCDEGYPRLMRRPGDIALTGQISQRCVCMKEEELTKPGLEVYKGCDYLSTSCVV
;
A
#
# COMPACT_ATOMS: atom_id res chain seq x y z
N MET A 1 -56.27 52.04 6.41
CA MET A 1 -56.46 50.58 6.36
C MET A 1 -55.77 50.07 5.08
N ALA A 2 -54.74 49.24 5.18
CA ALA A 2 -54.03 48.68 4.00
C ALA A 2 -54.87 47.55 3.41
N ALA A 3 -55.11 47.58 2.08
CA ALA A 3 -55.84 46.53 1.39
C ALA A 3 -55.12 45.16 1.53
N PRO A 4 -55.84 44.03 1.69
CA PRO A 4 -55.22 42.72 1.81
C PRO A 4 -54.53 42.36 0.49
N PRO A 5 -53.36 41.66 0.58
CA PRO A 5 -52.61 41.26 -0.59
C PRO A 5 -53.43 40.31 -1.49
N SER A 6 -53.31 40.46 -2.79
CA SER A 6 -54.05 39.61 -3.75
C SER A 6 -53.54 38.13 -3.64
N LEU A 7 -54.44 37.17 -3.89
CA LEU A 7 -54.11 35.74 -3.87
C LEU A 7 -52.85 35.38 -4.73
N LYS A 8 -52.71 36.08 -5.87
CA LYS A 8 -51.55 35.94 -6.75
C LYS A 8 -50.22 36.39 -6.09
N ALA A 9 -50.27 37.47 -5.29
CA ALA A 9 -49.10 37.97 -4.58
C ALA A 9 -48.67 37.01 -3.46
N ILE A 10 -49.63 36.39 -2.76
CA ILE A 10 -49.37 35.38 -1.73
C ILE A 10 -48.78 34.11 -2.35
N SER A 11 -49.31 33.64 -3.48
CA SER A 11 -48.80 32.48 -4.21
C SER A 11 -47.36 32.71 -4.71
N SER A 12 -47.04 33.87 -5.28
CA SER A 12 -45.67 34.23 -5.70
C SER A 12 -44.70 34.28 -4.52
N LEU A 13 -45.14 34.82 -3.37
CA LEU A 13 -44.29 34.90 -2.18
C LEU A 13 -43.98 33.52 -1.63
N LEU A 14 -44.95 32.60 -1.59
CA LEU A 14 -44.74 31.21 -1.16
C LEU A 14 -43.82 30.45 -2.09
N LEU A 15 -43.89 30.65 -3.41
CA LEU A 15 -42.98 30.05 -4.38
C LEU A 15 -41.54 30.57 -4.20
N LEU A 16 -41.37 31.87 -3.96
CA LEU A 16 -40.04 32.45 -3.69
C LEU A 16 -39.43 31.93 -2.39
N LEU A 17 -40.21 31.81 -1.31
CA LEU A 17 -39.78 31.25 -0.05
C LEU A 17 -39.40 29.76 -0.19
N GLY A 18 -40.18 29.00 -0.96
CA GLY A 18 -39.86 27.59 -1.27
C GLY A 18 -38.55 27.44 -2.06
N PHE A 19 -38.33 28.29 -3.05
CA PHE A 19 -37.11 28.30 -3.84
C PHE A 19 -35.90 28.71 -2.99
N LEU A 20 -36.05 29.72 -2.13
CA LEU A 20 -34.99 30.17 -1.22
C LEU A 20 -34.61 29.07 -0.21
N SER A 21 -35.62 28.40 0.37
CA SER A 21 -35.38 27.29 1.31
C SER A 21 -34.67 26.12 0.64
N ALA A 22 -35.03 25.75 -0.59
CA ALA A 22 -34.37 24.72 -1.37
C ALA A 22 -32.90 25.08 -1.69
N MET A 23 -32.66 26.35 -2.08
CA MET A 23 -31.28 26.86 -2.30
C MET A 23 -30.45 26.80 -1.04
N VAL A 24 -30.99 27.24 0.10
CA VAL A 24 -30.26 27.17 1.39
C VAL A 24 -29.96 25.71 1.77
N ALA A 25 -30.90 24.80 1.60
CA ALA A 25 -30.69 23.38 1.84
C ALA A 25 -29.60 22.79 0.94
N LEU A 26 -29.58 23.12 -0.35
CA LEU A 26 -28.54 22.69 -1.28
C LEU A 26 -27.15 23.25 -0.92
N LEU A 27 -27.08 24.53 -0.56
CA LEU A 27 -25.83 25.17 -0.09
C LEU A 27 -25.34 24.55 1.21
N TYR A 28 -26.24 24.23 2.13
CA TYR A 28 -25.90 23.54 3.39
C TYR A 28 -25.39 22.12 3.13
N GLN A 29 -26.06 21.33 2.29
CA GLN A 29 -25.58 20.02 1.87
C GLN A 29 -24.22 20.11 1.15
N TYR A 30 -24.03 21.07 0.25
CA TYR A 30 -22.78 21.33 -0.42
C TYR A 30 -21.65 21.67 0.57
N SER A 31 -21.93 22.46 1.61
CA SER A 31 -20.95 22.79 2.65
C SER A 31 -20.59 21.58 3.53
N LEU A 32 -21.55 20.70 3.83
CA LEU A 32 -21.32 19.47 4.60
C LEU A 32 -20.51 18.43 3.82
N THR A 33 -20.67 18.38 2.49
CA THR A 33 -19.91 17.43 1.63
C THR A 33 -18.51 17.91 1.31
N ARG A 34 -18.18 19.17 1.59
CA ARG A 34 -16.87 19.74 1.35
C ARG A 34 -15.93 19.33 2.49
N SER A 35 -15.28 18.17 2.35
CA SER A 35 -14.19 17.80 3.24
C SER A 35 -13.16 18.94 3.33
N PRO A 36 -12.70 19.31 4.53
CA PRO A 36 -11.66 20.34 4.67
C PRO A 36 -10.47 19.98 3.82
N LYS A 37 -9.91 20.97 3.11
CA LYS A 37 -8.71 20.74 2.30
C LYS A 37 -7.61 20.19 3.20
N PRO A 38 -6.92 19.12 2.81
CA PRO A 38 -5.84 18.57 3.60
C PRO A 38 -4.72 19.62 3.76
N ARG A 39 -4.11 19.66 4.94
CA ARG A 39 -2.93 20.51 5.19
C ARG A 39 -1.84 20.19 4.17
N LEU A 40 -1.17 21.22 3.69
CA LEU A 40 0.01 21.09 2.85
C LEU A 40 1.24 21.29 3.72
N TRP A 41 2.20 20.40 3.56
CA TRP A 41 3.47 20.39 4.28
C TRP A 41 4.60 20.69 3.30
N THR A 42 5.57 21.48 3.69
CA THR A 42 6.86 21.56 3.01
C THR A 42 7.82 20.50 3.58
N ALA A 43 8.90 20.21 2.85
CA ALA A 43 9.91 19.26 3.32
C ALA A 43 10.60 19.77 4.60
N ASP A 44 10.87 21.07 4.68
CA ASP A 44 11.51 21.70 5.84
C ASP A 44 10.61 21.67 7.08
N GLU A 45 9.30 21.95 6.91
CA GLU A 45 8.34 21.82 8.00
C GLU A 45 8.26 20.37 8.48
N LEU A 46 8.14 19.40 7.56
CA LEU A 46 8.03 17.99 7.92
C LEU A 46 9.27 17.50 8.68
N ALA A 47 10.47 17.98 8.30
CA ALA A 47 11.73 17.62 8.94
C ALA A 47 11.79 17.92 10.44
N LEU A 48 11.03 18.91 10.93
CA LEU A 48 10.92 19.24 12.35
C LEU A 48 10.21 18.15 13.17
N TYR A 49 9.39 17.33 12.51
CA TYR A 49 8.55 16.30 13.13
C TYR A 49 9.21 14.92 13.12
N ASN A 50 10.52 14.88 13.33
CA ASN A 50 11.33 13.66 13.30
C ASN A 50 11.43 12.93 14.65
N GLY A 51 10.78 13.45 15.70
CA GLY A 51 10.75 12.86 17.03
C GLY A 51 11.90 13.29 17.94
N THR A 52 12.78 14.21 17.52
CA THR A 52 13.83 14.78 18.39
C THR A 52 13.24 15.79 19.38
N GLU A 53 12.18 16.51 18.99
CA GLU A 53 11.44 17.45 19.84
C GLU A 53 10.24 16.71 20.47
N GLU A 54 10.27 16.52 21.77
CA GLU A 54 9.24 15.72 22.48
C GLU A 54 7.85 16.36 22.48
N SER A 55 7.77 17.68 22.33
CA SER A 55 6.51 18.43 22.27
C SER A 55 5.79 18.30 20.93
N LEU A 56 6.47 17.82 19.89
CA LEU A 56 5.92 17.65 18.56
C LEU A 56 5.55 16.19 18.27
N PRO A 57 4.49 15.93 17.50
CA PRO A 57 4.18 14.60 17.02
C PRO A 57 5.28 14.10 16.07
N ILE A 58 5.38 12.78 15.93
CA ILE A 58 6.28 12.15 14.95
C ILE A 58 5.51 11.95 13.66
N LEU A 59 5.99 12.56 12.58
CA LEU A 59 5.36 12.46 11.27
C LEU A 59 6.29 11.80 10.26
N LEU A 60 5.72 11.10 9.29
CA LEU A 60 6.43 10.63 8.10
C LEU A 60 5.53 10.74 6.87
N SER A 61 6.12 10.65 5.69
CA SER A 61 5.40 10.68 4.43
C SER A 61 5.64 9.41 3.60
N ILE A 62 4.60 8.96 2.93
CA ILE A 62 4.65 7.88 1.93
C ILE A 62 3.90 8.37 0.68
N LEU A 63 4.58 8.45 -0.45
CA LEU A 63 4.04 8.97 -1.71
C LEU A 63 3.37 10.33 -1.54
N GLY A 64 4.00 11.20 -0.74
CA GLY A 64 3.51 12.52 -0.42
C GLY A 64 2.30 12.56 0.54
N SER A 65 1.84 11.43 1.05
CA SER A 65 0.81 11.37 2.08
C SER A 65 1.46 11.39 3.46
N VAL A 66 1.16 12.40 4.28
CA VAL A 66 1.76 12.59 5.61
C VAL A 66 0.89 11.95 6.68
N PHE A 67 1.53 11.17 7.57
CA PHE A 67 0.90 10.42 8.64
C PHE A 67 1.51 10.76 9.99
N ASP A 68 0.67 10.91 11.01
CA ASP A 68 1.08 10.96 12.41
C ASP A 68 1.30 9.54 12.92
N VAL A 69 2.56 9.22 13.19
CA VAL A 69 2.99 7.92 13.71
C VAL A 69 3.41 7.94 15.16
N THR A 70 3.02 8.99 15.91
CA THR A 70 3.41 9.20 17.33
C THR A 70 3.07 8.00 18.21
N LYS A 71 1.95 7.32 17.95
CA LYS A 71 1.59 6.09 18.70
C LYS A 71 2.58 4.94 18.50
N GLY A 72 3.42 5.03 17.46
CA GLY A 72 4.53 4.10 17.17
C GLY A 72 5.89 4.65 17.59
N LYS A 73 5.98 5.53 18.60
CA LYS A 73 7.22 6.19 19.06
C LYS A 73 8.36 5.20 19.31
N SER A 74 8.07 3.98 19.77
CA SER A 74 9.09 2.92 19.96
C SER A 74 9.78 2.49 18.66
N HIS A 75 9.13 2.67 17.52
CA HIS A 75 9.66 2.33 16.18
C HIS A 75 10.21 3.55 15.45
N TYR A 76 9.51 4.68 15.51
CA TYR A 76 9.79 5.87 14.71
C TYR A 76 10.51 6.98 15.47
N GLY A 77 10.52 6.94 16.80
CA GLY A 77 11.25 7.88 17.64
C GLY A 77 12.77 7.63 17.64
N PRO A 78 13.54 8.54 18.27
CA PRO A 78 14.98 8.36 18.43
C PRO A 78 15.33 7.00 19.05
N GLY A 79 16.27 6.28 18.39
CA GLY A 79 16.66 4.92 18.80
C GLY A 79 15.75 3.80 18.27
N GLY A 80 14.62 4.11 17.68
CA GLY A 80 13.76 3.12 17.01
C GLY A 80 14.31 2.66 15.67
N GLY A 81 14.03 1.39 15.30
CA GLY A 81 14.55 0.77 14.08
C GLY A 81 14.09 1.42 12.78
N TYR A 82 13.02 2.23 12.83
CA TYR A 82 12.46 2.97 11.68
C TYR A 82 12.52 4.49 11.86
N HIS A 83 13.35 4.98 12.77
CA HIS A 83 13.53 6.42 13.01
C HIS A 83 13.91 7.19 11.73
N GLN A 84 14.64 6.56 10.82
CA GLN A 84 15.09 7.16 9.57
C GLN A 84 13.96 7.60 8.63
N PHE A 85 12.75 7.09 8.81
CA PHE A 85 11.56 7.52 8.06
C PHE A 85 10.94 8.81 8.60
N SER A 86 11.20 9.14 9.87
CA SER A 86 10.57 10.27 10.54
C SER A 86 11.04 11.60 9.98
N GLY A 87 10.14 12.55 9.82
CA GLY A 87 10.41 13.87 9.30
C GLY A 87 10.64 13.93 7.77
N ARG A 88 10.34 12.90 6.99
CA ARG A 88 10.60 12.87 5.54
C ARG A 88 9.70 11.93 4.75
N ASP A 89 9.78 12.04 3.42
CA ASP A 89 9.28 11.01 2.52
C ASP A 89 10.45 10.13 2.05
N ALA A 90 10.46 8.89 2.51
CA ALA A 90 11.43 7.87 2.14
C ALA A 90 10.72 6.68 1.47
N SER A 91 9.79 6.95 0.56
CA SER A 91 8.94 5.95 -0.09
C SER A 91 9.71 4.77 -0.69
N ARG A 92 10.90 5.02 -1.23
CA ARG A 92 11.76 3.98 -1.80
C ARG A 92 12.24 2.98 -0.75
N ALA A 93 12.58 3.46 0.45
CA ALA A 93 13.16 2.63 1.51
C ALA A 93 12.21 1.53 2.01
N PHE A 94 10.89 1.72 1.88
CA PHE A 94 9.90 0.69 2.19
C PHE A 94 10.06 -0.60 1.37
N ILE A 95 10.73 -0.51 0.22
CA ILE A 95 10.92 -1.65 -0.70
C ILE A 95 12.38 -2.04 -0.81
N SER A 96 13.30 -1.07 -0.79
CA SER A 96 14.71 -1.36 -0.93
C SER A 96 15.34 -1.91 0.36
N GLY A 97 14.74 -1.63 1.52
CA GLY A 97 15.37 -1.91 2.83
C GLY A 97 16.64 -1.10 3.08
N ASN A 98 16.98 -0.16 2.19
CA ASN A 98 18.12 0.72 2.38
C ASN A 98 17.69 1.97 3.16
N PHE A 99 18.08 2.02 4.43
CA PHE A 99 17.75 3.10 5.35
C PHE A 99 18.87 4.14 5.50
N THR A 100 19.78 4.21 4.52
CA THR A 100 20.91 5.15 4.52
C THR A 100 21.00 5.90 3.18
N GLY A 101 21.52 7.12 3.22
CA GLY A 101 21.89 7.89 2.03
C GLY A 101 20.83 7.89 0.92
N ASP A 102 21.21 7.39 -0.25
CA ASP A 102 20.37 7.35 -1.46
C ASP A 102 19.12 6.45 -1.35
N GLY A 103 19.05 5.60 -0.31
CA GLY A 103 17.87 4.79 -0.03
C GLY A 103 16.70 5.62 0.53
N LEU A 104 17.02 6.70 1.27
CA LEU A 104 16.03 7.57 1.92
C LEU A 104 15.50 8.65 0.96
N THR A 105 14.94 8.23 -0.17
CA THR A 105 14.38 9.11 -1.19
C THR A 105 12.90 8.81 -1.45
N ASP A 106 12.20 9.83 -1.89
CA ASP A 106 10.81 9.75 -2.37
C ASP A 106 10.72 9.20 -3.81
N SER A 107 11.85 9.09 -4.54
CA SER A 107 11.87 8.66 -5.94
C SER A 107 11.69 7.14 -6.08
N LEU A 108 10.72 6.73 -6.89
CA LEU A 108 10.50 5.33 -7.26
C LEU A 108 11.09 4.99 -8.64
N GLN A 109 11.96 5.84 -9.17
CA GLN A 109 12.61 5.60 -10.46
C GLN A 109 13.42 4.30 -10.44
N GLY A 110 13.28 3.47 -11.49
CA GLY A 110 13.96 2.19 -11.59
C GLY A 110 13.28 1.00 -10.89
N LEU A 111 12.28 1.22 -10.01
CA LEU A 111 11.53 0.11 -9.41
C LEU A 111 10.65 -0.59 -10.45
N SER A 112 10.42 -1.90 -10.29
CA SER A 112 9.47 -2.67 -11.11
C SER A 112 8.01 -2.25 -10.83
N SER A 113 7.07 -2.74 -11.63
CA SER A 113 5.63 -2.46 -11.41
C SER A 113 5.12 -3.08 -10.12
N GLU A 114 5.59 -4.26 -9.78
CA GLU A 114 5.25 -5.00 -8.56
C GLU A 114 5.82 -4.29 -7.33
N GLN A 115 7.06 -3.81 -7.40
CA GLN A 115 7.69 -3.02 -6.33
C GLN A 115 6.94 -1.71 -6.09
N VAL A 116 6.54 -1.01 -7.15
CA VAL A 116 5.73 0.23 -7.03
C VAL A 116 4.36 -0.08 -6.41
N ASN A 117 3.72 -1.20 -6.79
CA ASN A 117 2.48 -1.63 -6.17
C ASN A 117 2.65 -1.89 -4.66
N SER A 118 3.78 -2.46 -4.26
CA SER A 118 4.07 -2.70 -2.83
C SER A 118 4.21 -1.38 -2.04
N VAL A 119 4.77 -0.31 -2.63
CA VAL A 119 4.77 1.03 -1.97
C VAL A 119 3.35 1.57 -1.81
N ILE A 120 2.47 1.40 -2.81
CA ILE A 120 1.04 1.76 -2.69
C ILE A 120 0.37 0.97 -1.55
N ASN A 121 0.68 -0.31 -1.41
CA ASN A 121 0.15 -1.14 -0.31
C ASN A 121 0.65 -0.66 1.06
N TRP A 122 1.91 -0.24 1.17
CA TRP A 122 2.41 0.42 2.38
C TRP A 122 1.64 1.70 2.70
N ARG A 123 1.42 2.59 1.72
CA ARG A 123 0.59 3.79 1.94
C ARG A 123 -0.81 3.42 2.44
N LYS A 124 -1.44 2.39 1.85
CA LYS A 124 -2.74 1.90 2.30
C LYS A 124 -2.70 1.40 3.74
N PHE A 125 -1.70 0.58 4.10
CA PHE A 125 -1.47 0.11 5.46
C PHE A 125 -1.38 1.26 6.47
N TYR A 126 -0.66 2.34 6.12
CA TYR A 126 -0.55 3.52 6.99
C TYR A 126 -1.87 4.28 7.08
N THR A 127 -2.64 4.38 5.99
CA THR A 127 -3.97 5.00 5.99
C THR A 127 -4.94 4.27 6.94
N GLU A 128 -4.81 2.97 7.07
CA GLU A 128 -5.66 2.15 7.95
C GLU A 128 -5.23 2.20 9.42
N ARG A 129 -3.97 2.49 9.72
CA ARG A 129 -3.40 2.38 11.06
C ARG A 129 -3.01 3.68 11.71
N TYR A 130 -2.75 4.73 10.94
CA TYR A 130 -2.24 6.01 11.42
C TYR A 130 -3.14 7.16 10.99
N ILE A 131 -2.99 8.30 11.63
CA ILE A 131 -3.79 9.48 11.33
C ILE A 131 -3.19 10.18 10.11
N TYR A 132 -3.97 10.30 9.05
CA TYR A 132 -3.59 11.12 7.89
C TYR A 132 -3.67 12.60 8.27
N VAL A 133 -2.58 13.36 8.12
CA VAL A 133 -2.48 14.77 8.53
C VAL A 133 -2.19 15.74 7.39
N GLY A 134 -2.13 15.27 6.16
CA GLY A 134 -2.02 16.15 5.00
C GLY A 134 -1.13 15.62 3.88
N LYS A 135 -0.74 16.53 2.98
CA LYS A 135 0.05 16.23 1.79
C LYS A 135 1.39 16.96 1.85
N LEU A 136 2.46 16.26 1.46
CA LEU A 136 3.77 16.84 1.27
C LEU A 136 3.87 17.42 -0.13
N VAL A 137 4.11 18.72 -0.23
CA VAL A 137 4.37 19.42 -1.50
C VAL A 137 5.72 18.98 -2.05
N GLY A 138 5.76 18.62 -3.33
CA GLY A 138 6.99 18.19 -3.99
C GLY A 138 6.71 17.22 -5.15
N ARG A 139 7.34 16.06 -5.13
CA ARG A 139 7.27 15.09 -6.24
C ARG A 139 5.85 14.58 -6.53
N TYR A 140 5.04 14.37 -5.49
CA TYR A 140 3.73 13.74 -5.59
C TYR A 140 2.57 14.72 -5.63
N TYR A 141 2.68 15.86 -4.96
CA TYR A 141 1.65 16.90 -4.91
C TYR A 141 2.26 18.26 -5.21
N ASP A 142 1.52 19.09 -5.97
CA ASP A 142 1.89 20.48 -6.25
C ASP A 142 1.56 21.42 -5.07
N GLN A 143 1.82 22.71 -5.23
CA GLN A 143 1.58 23.74 -4.21
C GLN A 143 0.10 23.96 -3.89
N GLU A 144 -0.79 23.52 -4.75
CA GLU A 144 -2.25 23.53 -4.55
C GLU A 144 -2.77 22.22 -3.94
N GLY A 145 -1.87 21.23 -3.74
CA GLY A 145 -2.20 19.90 -3.24
C GLY A 145 -2.84 18.98 -4.27
N ASN A 146 -2.73 19.30 -5.58
CA ASN A 146 -3.18 18.42 -6.65
C ASN A 146 -2.13 17.33 -6.95
N PRO A 147 -2.57 16.13 -7.37
CA PRO A 147 -1.64 15.07 -7.76
C PRO A 147 -0.84 15.47 -9.00
N THR A 148 0.47 15.37 -8.92
CA THR A 148 1.38 15.61 -10.04
C THR A 148 1.27 14.55 -11.14
N LYS A 149 1.87 14.81 -12.30
CA LYS A 149 2.03 13.80 -13.36
C LYS A 149 2.82 12.59 -12.86
N TYR A 150 3.78 12.78 -11.97
CA TYR A 150 4.58 11.71 -11.39
C TYR A 150 3.72 10.76 -10.56
N LEU A 151 2.87 11.28 -9.64
CA LEU A 151 1.97 10.45 -8.83
C LEU A 151 1.00 9.65 -9.71
N LYS A 152 0.40 10.28 -10.73
CA LYS A 152 -0.48 9.61 -11.69
C LYS A 152 0.23 8.46 -12.43
N GLY A 153 1.50 8.69 -12.81
CA GLY A 153 2.37 7.65 -13.40
C GLY A 153 2.66 6.50 -12.44
N VAL A 154 2.96 6.80 -11.17
CA VAL A 154 3.16 5.81 -10.12
C VAL A 154 1.90 4.95 -9.91
N GLU A 155 0.73 5.56 -9.81
CA GLU A 155 -0.54 4.85 -9.64
C GLU A 155 -0.88 3.96 -10.84
N THR A 156 -0.59 4.43 -12.06
CA THR A 156 -0.77 3.62 -13.29
C THR A 156 0.17 2.41 -13.29
N LYS A 157 1.44 2.63 -12.91
CA LYS A 157 2.45 1.57 -12.83
C LYS A 157 2.09 0.54 -11.74
N ALA A 158 1.60 1.00 -10.60
CA ALA A 158 1.14 0.14 -9.51
C ALA A 158 -0.05 -0.76 -9.94
N LYS A 159 -1.04 -0.20 -10.65
CA LYS A 159 -2.15 -1.00 -11.18
C LYS A 159 -1.66 -2.13 -12.08
N ARG A 160 -0.68 -1.85 -12.96
CA ARG A 160 -0.05 -2.89 -13.79
C ARG A 160 0.63 -3.96 -12.92
N GLY A 161 1.35 -3.55 -11.89
CA GLY A 161 1.99 -4.46 -10.93
C GLY A 161 0.98 -5.36 -10.21
N ALA A 162 -0.14 -4.80 -9.75
CA ALA A 162 -1.22 -5.57 -9.14
C ALA A 162 -1.80 -6.63 -10.09
N GLN A 163 -2.03 -6.27 -11.37
CA GLN A 163 -2.53 -7.19 -12.39
C GLN A 163 -1.53 -8.33 -12.69
N LEU A 164 -0.23 -8.01 -12.74
CA LEU A 164 0.82 -9.03 -12.93
C LEU A 164 0.88 -10.00 -11.77
N LEU A 165 0.83 -9.50 -10.52
CA LEU A 165 0.81 -10.34 -9.31
C LEU A 165 -0.44 -11.21 -9.25
N GLU A 166 -1.61 -10.67 -9.60
CA GLU A 166 -2.85 -11.44 -9.65
C GLU A 166 -2.79 -12.55 -10.69
N LYS A 167 -2.30 -12.22 -11.90
CA LYS A 167 -2.08 -13.22 -12.96
C LYS A 167 -1.13 -14.32 -12.49
N GLN A 168 0.00 -13.95 -11.90
CA GLN A 168 0.97 -14.91 -11.36
C GLN A 168 0.32 -15.81 -10.30
N LYS A 169 -0.41 -15.23 -9.34
CA LYS A 169 -1.12 -15.98 -8.31
C LYS A 169 -2.14 -16.96 -8.90
N ASN A 170 -2.87 -16.55 -9.93
CA ASN A 170 -3.84 -17.40 -10.62
C ASN A 170 -3.15 -18.54 -11.37
N GLU A 171 -2.02 -18.30 -12.03
CA GLU A 171 -1.23 -19.37 -12.66
C GLU A 171 -0.64 -20.33 -11.62
N GLU A 172 -0.08 -19.79 -10.54
CA GLU A 172 0.45 -20.61 -9.45
C GLU A 172 -0.63 -21.46 -8.75
N SER A 173 -1.87 -20.95 -8.64
CA SER A 173 -2.98 -21.69 -8.00
C SER A 173 -3.41 -22.92 -8.79
N LYS A 174 -3.11 -22.98 -10.09
CA LYS A 174 -3.39 -24.14 -10.95
C LYS A 174 -2.39 -25.28 -10.73
N ILE A 175 -1.24 -25.01 -10.10
CA ILE A 175 -0.21 -26.02 -9.84
C ILE A 175 -0.53 -26.70 -8.50
N PRO A 176 -0.72 -28.03 -8.46
CA PRO A 176 -1.05 -28.75 -7.23
C PRO A 176 0.04 -28.60 -6.16
N ASN A 177 -0.38 -28.46 -4.91
CA ASN A 177 0.54 -28.54 -3.78
C ASN A 177 0.94 -30.00 -3.54
N CYS A 178 2.14 -30.20 -2.96
CA CYS A 178 2.50 -31.52 -2.45
C CYS A 178 1.63 -31.91 -1.27
N ASN A 179 1.45 -33.22 -1.09
CA ASN A 179 1.06 -33.79 0.19
C ASN A 179 2.26 -33.68 1.15
N SER A 180 1.99 -33.52 2.43
CA SER A 180 3.03 -33.45 3.45
C SER A 180 2.63 -34.16 4.73
N ARG A 181 3.61 -34.77 5.41
CA ARG A 181 3.47 -35.37 6.73
C ARG A 181 4.72 -35.06 7.54
N TRP A 182 4.54 -34.73 8.79
CA TRP A 182 5.63 -34.60 9.74
C TRP A 182 5.44 -35.55 10.91
N SER A 183 6.51 -36.20 11.34
CA SER A 183 6.54 -37.02 12.57
C SER A 183 7.82 -36.75 13.33
N GLN A 184 7.79 -36.87 14.66
CA GLN A 184 8.96 -36.64 15.50
C GLN A 184 10.06 -37.69 15.28
N SER A 185 9.70 -38.90 14.86
CA SER A 185 10.61 -40.01 14.64
C SER A 185 11.24 -40.03 13.24
N GLU A 186 10.51 -39.55 12.20
CA GLU A 186 10.89 -39.69 10.79
C GLU A 186 11.20 -38.35 10.11
N GLY A 187 10.93 -37.22 10.83
CA GLY A 187 11.03 -35.88 10.26
C GLY A 187 9.87 -35.55 9.32
N GLY A 188 10.10 -34.59 8.43
CA GLY A 188 9.16 -34.19 7.40
C GLY A 188 9.27 -35.05 6.16
N LYS A 189 8.13 -35.36 5.54
CA LYS A 189 8.04 -36.02 4.24
C LYS A 189 7.05 -35.28 3.36
N VAL A 190 7.42 -35.07 2.10
CA VAL A 190 6.55 -34.51 1.06
C VAL A 190 6.44 -35.50 -0.09
N TRP A 191 5.29 -35.56 -0.75
CA TRP A 191 5.09 -36.42 -1.91
C TRP A 191 4.00 -35.88 -2.84
N CYS A 192 4.00 -36.38 -4.05
CA CYS A 192 2.98 -36.12 -5.06
C CYS A 192 2.26 -37.43 -5.42
N ASP A 193 0.93 -37.35 -5.57
CA ASP A 193 0.16 -38.49 -6.10
C ASP A 193 0.42 -38.63 -7.61
N GLU A 194 0.59 -37.51 -8.31
CA GLU A 194 1.02 -37.45 -9.70
C GLU A 194 2.16 -36.41 -9.84
N GLY A 195 3.24 -36.78 -10.55
CA GLY A 195 4.39 -35.93 -10.77
C GLY A 195 5.42 -35.97 -9.64
N TYR A 196 6.24 -34.93 -9.57
CA TYR A 196 7.46 -34.89 -8.73
C TYR A 196 7.44 -33.66 -7.82
N PRO A 197 7.76 -33.80 -6.52
CA PRO A 197 7.81 -32.69 -5.59
C PRO A 197 8.97 -31.73 -5.92
N ARG A 198 8.66 -30.42 -5.97
CA ARG A 198 9.62 -29.35 -6.21
C ARG A 198 9.36 -28.19 -5.25
N LEU A 199 10.43 -27.56 -4.79
CA LEU A 199 10.35 -26.25 -4.14
C LEU A 199 10.18 -25.18 -5.21
N MET A 200 9.08 -24.47 -5.18
CA MET A 200 8.84 -23.31 -6.05
C MET A 200 9.04 -22.02 -5.26
N ARG A 201 9.96 -21.18 -5.71
CA ARG A 201 10.24 -19.87 -5.12
C ARG A 201 9.16 -18.87 -5.51
N ARG A 202 8.70 -18.08 -4.54
CA ARG A 202 7.78 -16.97 -4.73
C ARG A 202 8.48 -15.65 -4.52
N PRO A 203 9.00 -15.00 -5.57
CA PRO A 203 9.70 -13.72 -5.43
C PRO A 203 8.78 -12.58 -4.99
N GLY A 204 7.46 -12.68 -5.17
CA GLY A 204 6.49 -11.66 -4.80
C GLY A 204 6.37 -11.40 -3.30
N ASP A 205 6.77 -12.34 -2.44
CA ASP A 205 6.65 -12.21 -0.98
C ASP A 205 7.81 -11.42 -0.35
N ILE A 206 8.91 -11.17 -1.09
CA ILE A 206 10.06 -10.40 -0.60
C ILE A 206 9.64 -9.01 -0.11
N ALA A 207 8.71 -8.37 -0.81
CA ALA A 207 8.25 -7.03 -0.48
C ALA A 207 7.46 -6.94 0.84
N LEU A 208 6.86 -8.06 1.29
CA LEU A 208 6.04 -8.13 2.50
C LEU A 208 6.81 -8.70 3.69
N THR A 209 7.70 -9.67 3.45
CA THR A 209 8.36 -10.45 4.51
C THR A 209 9.86 -10.28 4.57
N GLY A 210 10.47 -9.64 3.56
CA GLY A 210 11.93 -9.58 3.39
C GLY A 210 12.57 -10.92 3.01
N GLN A 211 11.77 -11.98 2.86
CA GLN A 211 12.23 -13.32 2.54
C GLN A 211 11.52 -13.87 1.30
N ILE A 212 12.23 -14.72 0.54
CA ILE A 212 11.62 -15.48 -0.55
C ILE A 212 10.84 -16.63 0.08
N SER A 213 9.52 -16.59 -0.02
CA SER A 213 8.73 -17.75 0.38
C SER A 213 8.89 -18.87 -0.64
N GLN A 214 8.82 -20.10 -0.13
CA GLN A 214 8.90 -21.32 -0.94
C GLN A 214 7.68 -22.18 -0.63
N ARG A 215 7.14 -22.85 -1.65
CA ARG A 215 6.12 -23.87 -1.44
C ARG A 215 6.46 -25.15 -2.18
N CYS A 216 6.00 -26.28 -1.67
CA CYS A 216 6.07 -27.54 -2.39
C CYS A 216 4.98 -27.61 -3.45
N VAL A 217 5.35 -27.95 -4.66
CA VAL A 217 4.45 -28.14 -5.80
C VAL A 217 4.70 -29.48 -6.47
N CYS A 218 3.65 -30.09 -7.00
CA CYS A 218 3.74 -31.28 -7.81
C CYS A 218 3.85 -30.91 -9.28
N MET A 219 4.97 -31.23 -9.90
CA MET A 219 5.28 -30.89 -11.29
C MET A 219 5.33 -32.13 -12.15
N LYS A 220 4.79 -32.05 -13.38
CA LYS A 220 4.95 -33.08 -14.38
C LYS A 220 6.37 -33.11 -14.91
N GLU A 221 6.80 -34.24 -15.45
CA GLU A 221 8.18 -34.44 -15.93
C GLU A 221 8.60 -33.39 -16.97
N GLU A 222 7.71 -33.07 -17.92
CA GLU A 222 7.97 -32.05 -18.96
C GLU A 222 8.14 -30.62 -18.42
N GLU A 223 7.74 -30.38 -17.18
CA GLU A 223 7.79 -29.06 -16.53
C GLU A 223 8.93 -28.88 -15.53
N LEU A 224 9.70 -29.93 -15.27
CA LEU A 224 10.76 -29.93 -14.23
C LEU A 224 11.89 -28.94 -14.52
N THR A 225 12.06 -28.53 -15.76
CA THR A 225 13.12 -27.57 -16.18
C THR A 225 12.66 -26.10 -16.06
N LYS A 226 11.44 -25.84 -15.62
CA LYS A 226 10.95 -24.46 -15.44
C LYS A 226 11.84 -23.70 -14.46
N PRO A 227 12.15 -22.41 -14.74
CA PRO A 227 12.95 -21.59 -13.84
C PRO A 227 12.25 -21.39 -12.50
N GLY A 228 13.00 -21.31 -11.40
CA GLY A 228 12.46 -21.09 -10.06
C GLY A 228 12.02 -22.36 -9.34
N LEU A 229 12.21 -23.53 -9.93
CA LEU A 229 12.00 -24.83 -9.28
C LEU A 229 13.32 -25.39 -8.77
N GLU A 230 13.30 -25.92 -7.55
CA GLU A 230 14.43 -26.57 -6.90
C GLU A 230 14.06 -27.96 -6.43
N VAL A 231 15.00 -28.89 -6.51
CA VAL A 231 14.87 -30.22 -5.91
C VAL A 231 15.18 -30.10 -4.41
N TYR A 232 14.46 -30.83 -3.58
CA TYR A 232 14.78 -30.92 -2.16
C TYR A 232 16.19 -31.49 -1.94
N LYS A 233 16.91 -30.95 -0.98
CA LYS A 233 18.26 -31.40 -0.67
C LYS A 233 18.27 -32.88 -0.29
N GLY A 234 19.08 -33.66 -0.98
CA GLY A 234 19.17 -35.12 -0.74
C GLY A 234 18.06 -35.95 -1.37
N CYS A 235 17.22 -35.37 -2.21
CA CYS A 235 16.18 -36.07 -2.95
C CYS A 235 16.62 -36.34 -4.40
N ASP A 236 16.27 -37.51 -4.93
CA ASP A 236 16.51 -37.83 -6.33
C ASP A 236 15.63 -37.00 -7.25
N TYR A 237 16.18 -36.67 -8.45
CA TYR A 237 15.50 -35.80 -9.41
C TYR A 237 14.13 -36.31 -9.86
N LEU A 238 13.96 -37.63 -10.01
CA LEU A 238 12.70 -38.27 -10.41
C LEU A 238 12.03 -39.01 -9.24
N SER A 239 12.29 -38.62 -8.00
CA SER A 239 11.60 -39.19 -6.86
C SER A 239 10.21 -38.55 -6.71
N THR A 240 9.18 -39.37 -6.52
CA THR A 240 7.79 -38.94 -6.22
C THR A 240 7.60 -38.54 -4.76
N SER A 241 8.61 -38.79 -3.90
CA SER A 241 8.59 -38.39 -2.48
C SER A 241 9.97 -38.00 -1.98
N CYS A 242 10.04 -37.03 -1.06
CA CYS A 242 11.26 -36.53 -0.47
C CYS A 242 11.13 -36.43 1.06
N VAL A 243 12.23 -36.69 1.77
CA VAL A 243 12.38 -36.36 3.19
C VAL A 243 12.86 -34.92 3.29
N VAL A 244 12.31 -34.11 4.25
CA VAL A 244 12.56 -32.67 4.36
C VAL A 244 12.83 -32.25 5.81
#